data_9cb3fa9a9d131eaf17b6c876a53df9ff
#
_entry.id   9cb3fa9a9d131eaf17b6c876a53df9ff
#
_cell.length_a   1.000
_cell.length_b   1.000
_cell.length_c   1.000
_cell.angle_alpha   90.00
_cell.angle_beta   90.00
_cell.angle_gamma   90.00
#
_symmetry.space_group_name_H-M   'P 1'
#
loop_
_entity.id
_entity.type
_entity.pdbx_description
1 polymer ?
#
loop_
_entity_poly.entity_id
_entity_poly.type
_entity_poly.pdbx_seq_one_letter_code
_entity_poly.pdbx_strand_id
1 'polypeptide(L)'
;MTQSNNEVVIPISLIMVKCQWWLSAIIEQINRVEKNINSPIYEEQVQRMADDHFLKISLKKLCEWLTEFDKYVEEFEDVLKKLKSLYNIKLLRDVSEHEVDYYKERGNKQKDFFNEDYNQSIIRPLIINDVYYIGGKININELKLILKELKSILKNNNYNFKYEAISVLDKLMKEPKV
;
A
#
# COMPACT_ATOMS: atom_id res chain seq x y z
N MET A 1 24.56 -33.46 -2.84
CA MET A 1 23.55 -33.03 -3.81
C MET A 1 23.18 -31.57 -3.46
N THR A 2 23.83 -30.64 -4.12
CA THR A 2 23.55 -29.19 -3.97
C THR A 2 22.30 -28.90 -4.79
N GLN A 3 21.18 -28.63 -4.10
CA GLN A 3 20.01 -28.05 -4.74
C GLN A 3 20.42 -26.65 -5.22
N SER A 4 20.53 -26.47 -6.53
CA SER A 4 20.61 -25.14 -7.13
C SER A 4 19.26 -24.47 -6.87
N ASN A 5 19.24 -23.51 -5.95
CA ASN A 5 18.12 -22.59 -5.82
C ASN A 5 18.04 -21.78 -7.12
N ASN A 6 17.25 -22.25 -8.07
CA ASN A 6 16.85 -21.43 -9.22
C ASN A 6 15.95 -20.32 -8.68
N GLU A 7 16.53 -19.17 -8.35
CA GLU A 7 15.78 -17.98 -7.97
C GLU A 7 14.94 -17.56 -9.18
N VAL A 8 13.63 -17.58 -9.01
CA VAL A 8 12.70 -17.18 -10.07
C VAL A 8 12.80 -15.67 -10.28
N VAL A 9 13.35 -15.27 -11.41
CA VAL A 9 13.52 -13.86 -11.77
C VAL A 9 12.18 -13.30 -12.27
N ILE A 10 11.64 -12.30 -11.56
CA ILE A 10 10.43 -11.61 -11.96
C ILE A 10 10.77 -10.61 -13.08
N PRO A 11 10.06 -10.62 -14.24
CA PRO A 11 10.31 -9.66 -15.30
C PRO A 11 10.12 -8.20 -14.81
N ILE A 12 11.06 -7.33 -15.14
CA ILE A 12 11.03 -5.91 -14.70
C ILE A 12 9.77 -5.18 -15.19
N SER A 13 9.29 -5.50 -16.38
CA SER A 13 8.04 -4.97 -16.94
C SER A 13 6.84 -5.32 -16.06
N LEU A 14 6.77 -6.54 -15.53
CA LEU A 14 5.72 -6.95 -14.60
C LEU A 14 5.81 -6.20 -13.28
N ILE A 15 7.02 -6.04 -12.72
CA ILE A 15 7.23 -5.30 -11.47
C ILE A 15 6.70 -3.88 -11.62
N MET A 16 7.04 -3.20 -12.72
CA MET A 16 6.60 -1.85 -12.99
C MET A 16 5.08 -1.73 -13.15
N VAL A 17 4.45 -2.64 -13.92
CA VAL A 17 2.99 -2.67 -14.06
C VAL A 17 2.32 -2.80 -12.70
N LYS A 18 2.85 -3.66 -11.83
CA LYS A 18 2.34 -3.84 -10.47
C LYS A 18 2.51 -2.58 -9.60
N CYS A 19 3.66 -1.91 -9.69
CA CYS A 19 3.88 -0.63 -9.01
C CYS A 19 2.85 0.42 -9.46
N GLN A 20 2.60 0.53 -10.77
CA GLN A 20 1.61 1.48 -11.31
C GLN A 20 0.17 1.15 -10.88
N TRP A 21 -0.21 -0.13 -10.86
CA TRP A 21 -1.54 -0.54 -10.41
C TRP A 21 -1.78 -0.17 -8.95
N TRP A 22 -0.82 -0.50 -8.08
CA TRP A 22 -0.97 -0.19 -6.66
C TRP A 22 -0.90 1.31 -6.38
N LEU A 23 -0.04 2.05 -7.09
CA LEU A 23 0.00 3.51 -7.03
C LEU A 23 -1.36 4.12 -7.44
N SER A 24 -1.93 3.66 -8.55
CA SER A 24 -3.24 4.15 -9.03
C SER A 24 -4.36 3.82 -8.04
N ALA A 25 -4.36 2.60 -7.47
CA ALA A 25 -5.33 2.20 -6.46
C ALA A 25 -5.24 3.09 -5.21
N ILE A 26 -4.02 3.40 -4.73
CA ILE A 26 -3.81 4.28 -3.58
C ILE A 26 -4.34 5.69 -3.88
N ILE A 27 -4.00 6.26 -5.03
CA ILE A 27 -4.45 7.61 -5.42
C ILE A 27 -5.98 7.67 -5.46
N GLU A 28 -6.63 6.66 -6.02
CA GLU A 28 -8.09 6.61 -6.10
C GLU A 28 -8.74 6.51 -4.71
N GLN A 29 -8.19 5.68 -3.83
CA GLN A 29 -8.66 5.56 -2.45
C GLN A 29 -8.47 6.86 -1.67
N ILE A 30 -7.32 7.54 -1.84
CA ILE A 30 -7.07 8.86 -1.25
C ILE A 30 -8.13 9.85 -1.69
N ASN A 31 -8.43 9.94 -2.99
CA ASN A 31 -9.43 10.85 -3.53
C ASN A 31 -10.82 10.60 -2.92
N ARG A 32 -11.21 9.34 -2.72
CA ARG A 32 -12.49 8.99 -2.08
C ARG A 32 -12.53 9.38 -0.61
N VAL A 33 -11.46 9.10 0.12
CA VAL A 33 -11.33 9.49 1.54
C VAL A 33 -11.43 11.00 1.70
N GLU A 34 -10.70 11.78 0.88
CA GLU A 34 -10.71 13.24 0.95
C GLU A 34 -12.08 13.84 0.58
N LYS A 35 -12.75 13.27 -0.41
CA LYS A 35 -14.10 13.69 -0.80
C LYS A 35 -15.10 13.58 0.35
N ASN A 36 -14.97 12.55 1.17
CA ASN A 36 -15.93 12.22 2.22
C ASN A 36 -15.39 12.50 3.64
N ILE A 37 -14.29 13.27 3.76
CA ILE A 37 -13.54 13.41 5.02
C ILE A 37 -14.41 13.93 6.17
N ASN A 38 -15.26 14.92 5.91
CA ASN A 38 -16.12 15.55 6.90
C ASN A 38 -17.61 15.20 6.73
N SER A 39 -17.92 14.14 5.96
CA SER A 39 -19.32 13.77 5.76
C SER A 39 -19.95 13.25 7.05
N PRO A 40 -21.14 13.76 7.42
CA PRO A 40 -21.94 13.24 8.51
C PRO A 40 -22.76 12.00 8.12
N ILE A 41 -22.78 11.63 6.83
CA ILE A 41 -23.59 10.53 6.29
C ILE A 41 -22.95 9.20 6.71
N TYR A 42 -23.73 8.33 7.33
CA TYR A 42 -23.24 7.06 7.87
C TYR A 42 -22.61 6.16 6.81
N GLU A 43 -23.23 6.03 5.64
CA GLU A 43 -22.75 5.21 4.52
C GLU A 43 -21.38 5.71 4.01
N GLU A 44 -21.16 7.02 3.98
CA GLU A 44 -19.89 7.61 3.59
C GLU A 44 -18.80 7.41 4.65
N GLN A 45 -19.19 7.39 5.93
CA GLN A 45 -18.26 7.04 7.02
C GLN A 45 -17.85 5.58 6.93
N VAL A 46 -18.78 4.65 6.66
CA VAL A 46 -18.49 3.23 6.43
C VAL A 46 -17.59 3.06 5.22
N GLN A 47 -17.87 3.76 4.11
CA GLN A 47 -17.02 3.73 2.92
C GLN A 47 -15.60 4.23 3.22
N ARG A 48 -15.46 5.31 3.98
CA ARG A 48 -14.15 5.82 4.40
C ARG A 48 -13.36 4.82 5.24
N MET A 49 -14.02 4.08 6.14
CA MET A 49 -13.36 3.01 6.90
C MET A 49 -12.88 1.87 5.98
N ALA A 50 -13.69 1.49 5.01
CA ALA A 50 -13.30 0.50 4.00
C ALA A 50 -12.11 0.99 3.15
N ASP A 51 -12.14 2.24 2.70
CA ASP A 51 -11.03 2.83 1.95
C ASP A 51 -9.74 2.92 2.78
N ASP A 52 -9.83 3.23 4.08
CA ASP A 52 -8.68 3.19 5.00
C ASP A 52 -8.07 1.79 5.11
N HIS A 53 -8.91 0.77 5.20
CA HIS A 53 -8.45 -0.61 5.22
C HIS A 53 -7.72 -0.98 3.92
N PHE A 54 -8.32 -0.68 2.77
CA PHE A 54 -7.72 -0.95 1.46
C PHE A 54 -6.47 -0.11 1.20
N LEU A 55 -6.36 1.12 1.72
CA LEU A 55 -5.15 1.94 1.65
C LEU A 55 -3.97 1.22 2.31
N LYS A 56 -4.16 0.64 3.50
CA LYS A 56 -3.11 -0.11 4.21
C LYS A 56 -2.63 -1.32 3.41
N ILE A 57 -3.55 -2.06 2.80
CA ILE A 57 -3.22 -3.21 1.93
C ILE A 57 -2.45 -2.73 0.69
N SER A 58 -2.96 -1.71 0.01
CA SER A 58 -2.38 -1.17 -1.22
C SER A 58 -0.97 -0.60 -0.99
N LEU A 59 -0.77 0.12 0.11
CA LEU A 59 0.54 0.64 0.52
C LEU A 59 1.54 -0.49 0.78
N LYS A 60 1.13 -1.55 1.49
CA LYS A 60 1.98 -2.71 1.71
C LYS A 60 2.37 -3.36 0.40
N LYS A 61 1.40 -3.58 -0.50
CA LYS A 61 1.66 -4.17 -1.82
C LYS A 61 2.57 -3.29 -2.67
N LEU A 62 2.38 -1.98 -2.66
CA LEU A 62 3.28 -1.06 -3.34
C LEU A 62 4.72 -1.18 -2.81
N CYS A 63 4.91 -1.20 -1.49
CA CYS A 63 6.23 -1.37 -0.89
C CYS A 63 6.88 -2.71 -1.25
N GLU A 64 6.12 -3.80 -1.31
CA GLU A 64 6.62 -5.11 -1.74
C GLU A 64 7.15 -5.05 -3.18
N TRP A 65 6.39 -4.50 -4.11
CA TRP A 65 6.80 -4.40 -5.51
C TRP A 65 7.92 -3.39 -5.74
N LEU A 66 7.95 -2.28 -5.00
CA LEU A 66 9.08 -1.34 -5.04
C LEU A 66 10.36 -1.98 -4.49
N THR A 67 10.27 -2.86 -3.50
CA THR A 67 11.44 -3.61 -3.00
C THR A 67 12.00 -4.57 -4.06
N GLU A 68 11.14 -5.17 -4.90
CA GLU A 68 11.61 -5.95 -6.04
C GLU A 68 12.24 -5.04 -7.12
N PHE A 69 11.67 -3.85 -7.33
CA PHE A 69 12.15 -2.91 -8.34
C PHE A 69 13.51 -2.30 -7.98
N ASP A 70 13.72 -1.98 -6.71
CA ASP A 70 14.96 -1.43 -6.16
C ASP A 70 16.19 -2.31 -6.46
N LYS A 71 16.00 -3.61 -6.64
CA LYS A 71 17.06 -4.54 -7.05
C LYS A 71 17.63 -4.24 -8.45
N TYR A 72 16.90 -3.51 -9.28
CA TYR A 72 17.24 -3.24 -10.68
C TYR A 72 17.45 -1.75 -10.97
N VAL A 73 16.90 -0.85 -10.15
CA VAL A 73 16.87 0.58 -10.42
C VAL A 73 17.02 1.35 -9.11
N GLU A 74 18.20 1.91 -8.87
CA GLU A 74 18.57 2.62 -7.62
C GLU A 74 17.70 3.84 -7.32
N GLU A 75 17.08 4.45 -8.33
CA GLU A 75 16.24 5.65 -8.17
C GLU A 75 15.02 5.44 -7.26
N PHE A 76 14.62 4.19 -7.01
CA PHE A 76 13.49 3.86 -6.14
C PHE A 76 13.85 3.71 -4.67
N GLU A 77 15.13 3.56 -4.33
CA GLU A 77 15.61 3.35 -2.97
C GLU A 77 15.15 4.48 -2.03
N ASP A 78 15.31 5.73 -2.46
CA ASP A 78 14.95 6.90 -1.64
C ASP A 78 13.44 7.00 -1.40
N VAL A 79 12.63 6.76 -2.43
CA VAL A 79 11.16 6.76 -2.30
C VAL A 79 10.72 5.62 -1.39
N LEU A 80 11.31 4.44 -1.54
CA LEU A 80 11.01 3.29 -0.69
C LEU A 80 11.40 3.54 0.77
N LYS A 81 12.54 4.17 1.03
CA LYS A 81 12.95 4.61 2.37
C LYS A 81 11.94 5.59 2.97
N LYS A 82 11.52 6.61 2.20
CA LYS A 82 10.51 7.58 2.63
C LYS A 82 9.18 6.89 2.97
N LEU A 83 8.68 5.98 2.13
CA LEU A 83 7.46 5.23 2.41
C LEU A 83 7.58 4.40 3.70
N LYS A 84 8.70 3.69 3.87
CA LYS A 84 8.95 2.88 5.08
C LYS A 84 9.15 3.71 6.35
N SER A 85 9.57 4.98 6.23
CA SER A 85 9.76 5.88 7.36
C SER A 85 8.46 6.52 7.87
N LEU A 86 7.39 6.58 7.05
CA LEU A 86 6.11 7.15 7.49
C LEU A 86 5.54 6.42 8.70
N TYR A 87 5.49 5.11 8.62
CA TYR A 87 5.11 4.20 9.70
C TYR A 87 5.35 2.74 9.27
N ASN A 88 5.29 1.80 10.21
CA ASN A 88 5.36 0.38 9.88
C ASN A 88 4.09 -0.10 9.16
N ILE A 89 4.07 0.09 7.83
CA ILE A 89 2.93 -0.21 6.95
C ILE A 89 2.52 -1.68 7.06
N LYS A 90 3.49 -2.61 7.20
CA LYS A 90 3.20 -4.04 7.40
C LYS A 90 2.39 -4.25 8.66
N LEU A 91 2.80 -3.61 9.76
CA LEU A 91 2.14 -3.75 11.04
C LEU A 91 0.72 -3.15 11.02
N LEU A 92 0.54 -1.97 10.38
CA LEU A 92 -0.80 -1.38 10.21
C LEU A 92 -1.77 -2.30 9.47
N ARG A 93 -1.29 -2.94 8.41
CA ARG A 93 -2.10 -3.90 7.63
C ARG A 93 -2.39 -5.13 8.47
N ASP A 94 -1.38 -5.73 9.10
CA ASP A 94 -1.53 -6.98 9.85
C ASP A 94 -2.54 -6.81 11.01
N VAL A 95 -2.51 -5.68 11.71
CA VAL A 95 -3.52 -5.36 12.74
C VAL A 95 -4.92 -5.23 12.15
N SER A 96 -5.05 -4.55 11.01
CA SER A 96 -6.36 -4.37 10.38
C SER A 96 -6.97 -5.68 9.86
N GLU A 97 -6.14 -6.64 9.45
CA GLU A 97 -6.61 -7.97 8.98
C GLU A 97 -6.85 -8.95 10.13
N HIS A 98 -6.18 -8.77 11.27
CA HIS A 98 -6.25 -9.66 12.42
C HIS A 98 -6.80 -8.95 13.68
N GLU A 99 -7.65 -7.95 13.50
CA GLU A 99 -8.18 -7.11 14.58
C GLU A 99 -8.77 -7.94 15.73
N VAL A 100 -9.49 -9.01 15.42
CA VAL A 100 -10.09 -9.93 16.43
C VAL A 100 -9.01 -10.57 17.30
N ASP A 101 -7.85 -10.94 16.73
CA ASP A 101 -6.77 -11.55 17.50
C ASP A 101 -6.13 -10.54 18.44
N TYR A 102 -6.05 -9.26 18.04
CA TYR A 102 -5.59 -8.18 18.88
C TYR A 102 -6.54 -7.95 20.07
N TYR A 103 -7.85 -7.96 19.85
CA TYR A 103 -8.84 -7.88 20.95
C TYR A 103 -8.79 -9.10 21.88
N LYS A 104 -8.30 -10.25 21.41
CA LYS A 104 -8.07 -11.45 22.22
C LYS A 104 -6.67 -11.54 22.83
N GLU A 105 -5.93 -10.45 22.82
CA GLU A 105 -4.56 -10.34 23.35
C GLU A 105 -3.56 -11.31 22.70
N ARG A 106 -3.82 -11.74 21.46
CA ARG A 106 -2.95 -12.65 20.69
C ARG A 106 -2.10 -11.92 19.65
N GLY A 107 -2.29 -10.62 19.48
CA GLY A 107 -1.58 -9.82 18.48
C GLY A 107 -0.13 -9.54 18.87
N ASN A 108 0.75 -9.46 17.87
CA ASN A 108 2.12 -9.01 18.06
C ASN A 108 2.13 -7.50 18.37
N LYS A 109 2.91 -7.07 19.37
CA LYS A 109 3.02 -5.66 19.78
C LYS A 109 1.67 -5.04 20.18
N GLN A 110 0.88 -5.77 20.93
CA GLN A 110 -0.43 -5.38 21.44
C GLN A 110 -0.48 -3.92 21.97
N LYS A 111 0.54 -3.54 22.77
CA LYS A 111 0.64 -2.22 23.40
C LYS A 111 0.77 -1.05 22.40
N ASP A 112 1.21 -1.32 21.18
CA ASP A 112 1.36 -0.28 20.15
C ASP A 112 0.03 0.10 19.49
N PHE A 113 -1.05 -0.69 19.75
CA PHE A 113 -2.31 -0.61 19.05
C PHE A 113 -3.54 -0.35 19.91
N PHE A 114 -3.44 -0.56 21.21
CA PHE A 114 -4.50 -0.25 22.16
C PHE A 114 -4.06 0.83 23.14
N ASN A 115 -4.99 1.68 23.55
CA ASN A 115 -4.78 2.54 24.70
C ASN A 115 -4.67 1.68 25.97
N GLU A 116 -4.18 2.26 27.07
CA GLU A 116 -3.96 1.56 28.35
C GLU A 116 -5.22 0.87 28.89
N ASP A 117 -6.40 1.37 28.52
CA ASP A 117 -7.69 0.81 28.94
C ASP A 117 -8.23 -0.29 28.01
N TYR A 118 -7.51 -0.67 26.97
CA TYR A 118 -7.92 -1.67 25.95
C TYR A 118 -9.29 -1.42 25.30
N ASN A 119 -9.93 -0.29 25.58
CA ASN A 119 -11.30 0.00 25.18
C ASN A 119 -11.41 0.55 23.75
N GLN A 120 -10.29 1.00 23.16
CA GLN A 120 -10.29 1.56 21.81
C GLN A 120 -9.03 1.18 21.06
N SER A 121 -9.18 0.59 19.88
CA SER A 121 -8.08 0.47 18.93
C SER A 121 -7.57 1.86 18.52
N ILE A 122 -6.27 2.09 18.69
CA ILE A 122 -5.60 3.31 18.21
C ILE A 122 -5.26 3.24 16.72
N ILE A 123 -5.60 2.12 16.05
CA ILE A 123 -5.40 1.91 14.61
C ILE A 123 -6.74 2.07 13.89
N ARG A 124 -7.35 3.20 14.04
CA ARG A 124 -8.49 3.60 13.24
C ARG A 124 -8.18 4.91 12.53
N PRO A 125 -8.86 5.19 11.41
CA PRO A 125 -8.69 6.47 10.76
C PRO A 125 -8.97 7.61 11.73
N LEU A 126 -8.11 8.62 11.71
CA LEU A 126 -8.28 9.84 12.50
C LEU A 126 -8.31 11.05 11.58
N ILE A 127 -9.07 12.06 11.99
CA ILE A 127 -9.06 13.37 11.35
C ILE A 127 -8.62 14.37 12.42
N ILE A 128 -7.51 15.05 12.18
CA ILE A 128 -6.93 16.04 13.08
C ILE A 128 -6.67 17.32 12.28
N ASN A 129 -7.31 18.43 12.62
CA ASN A 129 -7.21 19.71 11.91
C ASN A 129 -7.44 19.54 10.40
N ASP A 130 -8.52 18.89 10.01
CA ASP A 130 -8.90 18.57 8.63
C ASP A 130 -7.88 17.72 7.84
N VAL A 131 -6.91 17.12 8.51
CA VAL A 131 -5.97 16.16 7.92
C VAL A 131 -6.34 14.75 8.29
N TYR A 132 -6.42 13.89 7.29
CA TYR A 132 -6.69 12.48 7.48
C TYR A 132 -5.42 11.70 7.79
N TYR A 133 -5.50 10.81 8.78
CA TYR A 133 -4.43 9.90 9.17
C TYR A 133 -4.87 8.45 8.94
N ILE A 134 -4.25 7.78 7.97
CA ILE A 134 -4.49 6.38 7.64
C ILE A 134 -4.12 5.52 8.85
N GLY A 135 -5.08 4.73 9.35
CA GLY A 135 -4.89 3.94 10.56
C GLY A 135 -4.46 4.79 11.78
N GLY A 136 -4.77 6.08 11.79
CA GLY A 136 -4.37 7.01 12.84
C GLY A 136 -2.87 7.31 12.92
N LYS A 137 -2.07 6.87 11.95
CA LYS A 137 -0.61 6.93 11.98
C LYS A 137 0.02 7.65 10.79
N ILE A 138 -0.47 7.42 9.58
CA ILE A 138 0.14 7.97 8.36
C ILE A 138 -0.62 9.22 7.92
N ASN A 139 0.05 10.36 7.95
CA ASN A 139 -0.48 11.62 7.42
C ASN A 139 -0.66 11.52 5.89
N ILE A 140 -1.90 11.73 5.42
CA ILE A 140 -2.23 11.58 4.00
C ILE A 140 -1.51 12.61 3.12
N ASN A 141 -1.24 13.82 3.64
CA ASN A 141 -0.55 14.87 2.88
C ASN A 141 0.93 14.52 2.67
N GLU A 142 1.60 13.98 3.69
CA GLU A 142 2.99 13.50 3.56
C GLU A 142 3.06 12.34 2.57
N LEU A 143 2.13 11.40 2.66
CA LEU A 143 2.03 10.29 1.72
C LEU A 143 1.85 10.81 0.28
N LYS A 144 0.96 11.78 0.04
CA LYS A 144 0.73 12.36 -1.30
C LYS A 144 2.00 12.95 -1.92
N LEU A 145 2.87 13.57 -1.12
CA LEU A 145 4.15 14.10 -1.62
C LEU A 145 5.05 12.97 -2.11
N ILE A 146 5.17 11.90 -1.35
CA ILE A 146 6.00 10.74 -1.73
C ILE A 146 5.42 10.05 -2.98
N LEU A 147 4.10 9.88 -3.06
CA LEU A 147 3.44 9.28 -4.23
C LEU A 147 3.60 10.14 -5.49
N LYS A 148 3.62 11.47 -5.36
CA LYS A 148 3.89 12.39 -6.48
C LYS A 148 5.32 12.23 -7.01
N GLU A 149 6.30 12.10 -6.12
CA GLU A 149 7.69 11.82 -6.48
C GLU A 149 7.79 10.47 -7.20
N LEU A 150 7.22 9.40 -6.63
CA LEU A 150 7.18 8.08 -7.25
C LEU A 150 6.56 8.11 -8.64
N LYS A 151 5.42 8.81 -8.81
CA LYS A 151 4.77 8.97 -10.10
C LYS A 151 5.66 9.65 -11.13
N SER A 152 6.46 10.66 -10.70
CA SER A 152 7.42 11.34 -11.56
C SER A 152 8.54 10.40 -12.02
N ILE A 153 9.12 9.62 -11.11
CA ILE A 153 10.16 8.64 -11.43
C ILE A 153 9.62 7.60 -12.43
N LEU A 154 8.45 7.02 -12.15
CA LEU A 154 7.81 6.05 -13.03
C LEU A 154 7.51 6.61 -14.43
N LYS A 155 7.20 7.90 -14.54
CA LYS A 155 6.93 8.56 -15.82
C LYS A 155 8.19 8.86 -16.61
N ASN A 156 9.26 9.27 -15.94
CA ASN A 156 10.52 9.70 -16.60
C ASN A 156 11.33 8.53 -17.16
N ASN A 157 11.15 7.33 -16.61
CA ASN A 157 11.85 6.13 -17.04
C ASN A 157 11.30 5.52 -18.35
N ASN A 158 10.69 6.31 -19.21
CA ASN A 158 10.34 6.12 -20.64
C ASN A 158 10.09 4.68 -21.13
N TYR A 159 9.65 3.78 -20.23
CA TYR A 159 9.18 2.48 -20.66
C TYR A 159 7.80 2.65 -21.29
N ASN A 160 7.69 2.30 -22.55
CA ASN A 160 6.49 2.47 -23.38
C ASN A 160 5.41 1.43 -22.98
N PHE A 161 4.89 1.59 -21.74
CA PHE A 161 4.06 0.62 -21.01
C PHE A 161 2.80 0.16 -21.73
N LYS A 162 2.27 1.00 -22.61
CA LYS A 162 1.00 0.69 -23.27
C LYS A 162 1.05 -0.59 -24.11
N TYR A 163 2.22 -0.91 -24.66
CA TYR A 163 2.40 -2.07 -25.53
C TYR A 163 2.90 -3.32 -24.80
N GLU A 164 3.79 -3.18 -23.83
CA GLU A 164 4.33 -4.33 -23.09
C GLU A 164 3.33 -4.90 -22.08
N ALA A 165 2.59 -4.06 -21.38
CA ALA A 165 1.56 -4.51 -20.43
C ALA A 165 0.46 -5.33 -21.14
N ILE A 166 0.04 -4.91 -22.34
CA ILE A 166 -0.94 -5.66 -23.16
C ILE A 166 -0.32 -6.99 -23.60
N SER A 167 0.94 -7.01 -24.04
CA SER A 167 1.60 -8.24 -24.49
C SER A 167 1.84 -9.25 -23.35
N VAL A 168 2.10 -8.80 -22.13
CA VAL A 168 2.22 -9.66 -20.95
C VAL A 168 0.88 -10.22 -20.52
N LEU A 169 -0.17 -9.39 -20.50
CA LEU A 169 -1.54 -9.85 -20.21
C LEU A 169 -2.04 -10.83 -21.28
N ASP A 170 -1.77 -10.56 -22.57
CA ASP A 170 -2.13 -11.47 -23.67
C ASP A 170 -1.39 -12.81 -23.58
N LYS A 171 -0.14 -12.83 -23.13
CA LYS A 171 0.61 -14.07 -22.89
C LYS A 171 0.05 -14.86 -21.72
N LEU A 172 -0.25 -14.18 -20.58
CA LEU A 172 -0.84 -14.82 -19.40
C LEU A 172 -2.25 -15.37 -19.67
N MET A 173 -2.99 -14.74 -20.60
CA MET A 173 -4.33 -15.19 -20.99
C MET A 173 -4.33 -16.33 -22.03
N LYS A 174 -3.20 -16.56 -22.73
CA LYS A 174 -3.06 -17.58 -23.77
C LYS A 174 -2.41 -18.88 -23.28
N GLU A 175 -1.90 -18.93 -22.05
CA GLU A 175 -1.42 -20.20 -21.51
C GLU A 175 -2.62 -21.11 -21.19
N PRO A 176 -2.71 -22.29 -21.80
CA PRO A 176 -3.79 -23.22 -21.50
C PRO A 176 -3.69 -23.67 -20.05
N LYS A 177 -4.80 -23.57 -19.35
CA LYS A 177 -4.94 -24.21 -18.04
C LYS A 177 -4.74 -25.71 -18.24
N VAL A 178 -3.62 -26.24 -17.76
CA VAL A 178 -3.35 -27.68 -17.63
C VAL A 178 -4.18 -28.23 -16.47
#